data_73a1dea8e3cd9c3421097e7ae02fbad6
#
_entry.id   73a1dea8e3cd9c3421097e7ae02fbad6
#
_cell.length_a   1.000
_cell.length_b   1.000
_cell.length_c   1.000
_cell.angle_alpha   90.00
_cell.angle_beta   90.00
_cell.angle_gamma   90.00
#
_symmetry.space_group_name_H-M   'P 1'
#
loop_
_entity.id
_entity.type
_entity.pdbx_description
1 polymer ?
#
loop_
_entity_poly.entity_id
_entity_poly.type
_entity_poly.pdbx_seq_one_letter_code
_entity_poly.pdbx_strand_id
1 'polypeptide(L)'
;MSKKSNKNSGEKVTAENFEQPTVTVTETQEVRPLTQDEVIERLRGTHIHFLIPCYGGNISEGTFASFVRFTMLAMRYGIPFSLDTMVNESLIPRGRNNLIAKALANTAATHIMFIDADIRFEPEAILRLALHNVGVACGLYPMKGIPIKYVLNIVPGARRNGSLFEVSTSGTGFMMIKREIIEKLIEAMPERKYKDSLNLGAQYEKHMYALFDTMIDENGHYLSEDWTFCKFVREKLHIPVWIDTEIKLDHLGTYTFAGDIDHIKKLTDEWTKKETIKSADDQLLAYDIVPKES
;
A
#
# COMPACT_ATOMS: atom_id res chain seq x y z
N MET A 1 23.76 67.02 21.77
CA MET A 1 23.88 65.91 20.83
C MET A 1 24.35 64.70 21.60
N SER A 2 23.49 63.85 22.07
CA SER A 2 23.83 62.73 22.94
C SER A 2 23.31 61.44 22.32
N LYS A 3 24.22 60.53 22.02
CA LYS A 3 23.91 59.17 21.55
C LYS A 3 23.52 58.33 22.75
N LYS A 4 22.29 57.86 22.81
CA LYS A 4 21.85 56.78 23.74
C LYS A 4 22.14 55.45 23.06
N SER A 5 23.03 54.66 23.67
CA SER A 5 23.23 53.24 23.36
C SER A 5 22.18 52.42 24.08
N ASN A 6 21.39 51.65 23.34
CA ASN A 6 20.48 50.67 23.88
C ASN A 6 21.23 49.35 24.03
N LYS A 7 21.41 48.89 25.28
CA LYS A 7 21.91 47.55 25.62
C LYS A 7 20.71 46.59 25.57
N ASN A 8 20.71 45.70 24.65
CA ASN A 8 19.80 44.58 24.62
C ASN A 8 20.36 43.46 25.50
N SER A 9 19.70 43.22 26.62
CA SER A 9 19.97 42.11 27.53
C SER A 9 19.39 40.84 26.91
N GLY A 10 20.28 39.93 26.45
CA GLY A 10 19.86 38.61 26.02
C GLY A 10 19.41 37.75 27.20
N GLU A 11 18.15 37.46 27.30
CA GLU A 11 17.64 36.38 28.16
C GLU A 11 18.11 35.05 27.60
N LYS A 12 18.83 34.30 28.43
CA LYS A 12 19.13 32.88 28.17
C LYS A 12 17.87 32.10 28.42
N VAL A 13 17.26 31.57 27.33
CA VAL A 13 16.22 30.56 27.43
C VAL A 13 16.89 29.26 27.88
N THR A 14 16.62 28.84 29.10
CA THR A 14 17.00 27.54 29.65
C THR A 14 16.15 26.45 28.95
N ALA A 15 16.82 25.39 28.54
CA ALA A 15 16.16 24.22 27.97
C ALA A 15 15.20 23.62 28.99
N GLU A 16 13.93 23.87 28.82
CA GLU A 16 12.86 23.17 29.56
C GLU A 16 12.71 21.76 28.97
N ASN A 17 12.61 20.82 29.91
CA ASN A 17 12.46 19.38 29.68
C ASN A 17 11.34 19.04 28.68
N PHE A 18 11.72 18.64 27.49
CA PHE A 18 10.82 17.91 26.63
C PHE A 18 10.75 16.46 27.13
N GLU A 19 9.64 16.11 27.78
CA GLU A 19 9.31 14.71 28.07
C GLU A 19 9.24 13.97 26.73
N GLN A 20 10.05 12.94 26.61
CA GLN A 20 10.05 12.06 25.44
C GLN A 20 8.68 11.35 25.36
N PRO A 21 8.02 11.30 24.19
CA PRO A 21 6.81 10.51 24.05
C PRO A 21 7.15 9.04 24.27
N THR A 22 6.60 8.47 25.31
CA THR A 22 6.71 7.05 25.65
C THR A 22 6.04 6.26 24.54
N VAL A 23 6.79 5.44 23.83
CA VAL A 23 6.24 4.46 22.88
C VAL A 23 5.38 3.50 23.68
N THR A 24 4.06 3.63 23.56
CA THR A 24 3.14 2.68 24.18
C THR A 24 3.17 1.41 23.34
N VAL A 25 4.02 0.46 23.71
CA VAL A 25 3.88 -0.91 23.27
C VAL A 25 2.58 -1.40 23.87
N THR A 26 1.52 -1.44 23.08
CA THR A 26 0.25 -2.05 23.49
C THR A 26 0.57 -3.52 23.76
N GLU A 27 0.44 -3.97 25.00
CA GLU A 27 0.55 -5.37 25.35
C GLU A 27 -0.39 -6.15 24.42
N THR A 28 0.20 -6.93 23.52
CA THR A 28 -0.51 -7.89 22.71
C THR A 28 -1.11 -8.90 23.67
N GLN A 29 -2.43 -8.90 23.82
CA GLN A 29 -3.11 -10.08 24.35
C GLN A 29 -2.55 -11.29 23.60
N GLU A 30 -2.09 -12.31 24.31
CA GLU A 30 -1.64 -13.56 23.70
C GLU A 30 -2.82 -14.18 22.94
N VAL A 31 -2.94 -13.78 21.67
CA VAL A 31 -3.91 -14.38 20.76
C VAL A 31 -3.33 -15.73 20.39
N ARG A 32 -3.97 -16.81 20.84
CA ARG A 32 -3.54 -18.16 20.45
C ARG A 32 -3.44 -18.24 18.92
N PRO A 33 -2.43 -18.93 18.40
CA PRO A 33 -2.34 -19.18 16.96
C PRO A 33 -3.63 -19.86 16.46
N LEU A 34 -4.12 -19.42 15.30
CA LEU A 34 -5.25 -20.08 14.65
C LEU A 34 -4.84 -21.49 14.23
N THR A 35 -5.75 -22.44 14.39
CA THR A 35 -5.59 -23.78 13.80
C THR A 35 -5.69 -23.68 12.27
N GLN A 36 -5.20 -24.71 11.58
CA GLN A 36 -5.28 -24.77 10.12
C GLN A 36 -6.74 -24.69 9.62
N ASP A 37 -7.66 -25.35 10.31
CA ASP A 37 -9.08 -25.32 9.94
C ASP A 37 -9.70 -23.93 10.12
N GLU A 38 -9.36 -23.22 11.19
CA GLU A 38 -9.80 -21.84 11.42
C GLU A 38 -9.25 -20.86 10.36
N VAL A 39 -8.02 -21.06 9.92
CA VAL A 39 -7.40 -20.30 8.82
C VAL A 39 -8.18 -20.53 7.52
N ILE A 40 -8.43 -21.81 7.18
CA ILE A 40 -9.17 -22.17 5.98
C ILE A 40 -10.59 -21.61 6.01
N GLU A 41 -11.28 -21.71 7.14
CA GLU A 41 -12.65 -21.19 7.27
C GLU A 41 -12.72 -19.67 7.10
N ARG A 42 -11.78 -18.93 7.67
CA ARG A 42 -11.66 -17.49 7.43
C ARG A 42 -11.46 -17.15 5.95
N LEU A 43 -10.58 -17.88 5.28
CA LEU A 43 -10.28 -17.67 3.87
C LEU A 43 -11.48 -18.02 2.98
N ARG A 44 -12.27 -19.05 3.32
CA ARG A 44 -13.53 -19.39 2.64
C ARG A 44 -14.59 -18.29 2.75
N GLY A 45 -14.61 -17.57 3.86
CA GLY A 45 -15.44 -16.39 4.05
C GLY A 45 -14.96 -15.14 3.34
N THR A 46 -13.80 -15.21 2.67
CA THR A 46 -13.15 -14.06 2.02
C THR A 46 -13.20 -14.21 0.50
N HIS A 47 -14.09 -13.47 -0.17
CA HIS A 47 -14.09 -13.43 -1.63
C HIS A 47 -13.10 -12.37 -2.13
N ILE A 48 -12.01 -12.81 -2.74
CA ILE A 48 -10.96 -11.94 -3.29
C ILE A 48 -11.26 -11.63 -4.74
N HIS A 49 -11.45 -10.35 -5.07
CA HIS A 49 -11.62 -9.90 -6.45
C HIS A 49 -10.35 -9.25 -6.96
N PHE A 50 -9.67 -9.93 -7.90
CA PHE A 50 -8.42 -9.46 -8.49
C PHE A 50 -8.67 -8.41 -9.56
N LEU A 51 -7.87 -7.36 -9.55
CA LEU A 51 -7.87 -6.27 -10.52
C LEU A 51 -6.48 -6.14 -11.13
N ILE A 52 -6.37 -6.41 -12.44
CA ILE A 52 -5.09 -6.43 -13.13
C ILE A 52 -5.10 -5.43 -14.30
N PRO A 53 -4.43 -4.27 -14.17
CA PRO A 53 -4.14 -3.40 -15.30
C PRO A 53 -3.18 -4.11 -16.26
N CYS A 54 -3.62 -4.39 -17.50
CA CYS A 54 -2.85 -5.09 -18.52
C CYS A 54 -2.69 -4.21 -19.76
N TYR A 55 -1.91 -3.12 -19.68
CA TYR A 55 -1.64 -2.29 -20.84
C TYR A 55 -1.02 -3.13 -21.98
N GLY A 56 -1.60 -3.01 -23.20
CA GLY A 56 -1.20 -3.82 -24.34
C GLY A 56 -1.69 -5.27 -24.30
N GLY A 57 -2.54 -5.66 -23.34
CA GLY A 57 -3.07 -7.02 -23.22
C GLY A 57 -2.06 -8.07 -22.78
N ASN A 58 -0.92 -7.63 -22.21
CA ASN A 58 0.16 -8.53 -21.82
C ASN A 58 0.18 -8.74 -20.30
N ILE A 59 0.51 -9.95 -19.89
CA ILE A 59 0.89 -10.32 -18.54
C ILE A 59 2.23 -11.06 -18.60
N SER A 60 3.14 -10.80 -17.68
CA SER A 60 4.43 -11.49 -17.67
C SER A 60 4.25 -12.97 -17.31
N GLU A 61 5.13 -13.81 -17.85
CA GLU A 61 5.10 -15.26 -17.58
C GLU A 61 5.11 -15.57 -16.08
N GLY A 62 6.00 -14.92 -15.33
CA GLY A 62 6.11 -15.14 -13.89
C GLY A 62 4.85 -14.76 -13.12
N THR A 63 4.17 -13.67 -13.51
CA THR A 63 2.89 -13.27 -12.91
C THR A 63 1.78 -14.28 -13.28
N PHE A 64 1.72 -14.69 -14.54
CA PHE A 64 0.78 -15.72 -14.99
C PHE A 64 0.96 -17.03 -14.22
N ALA A 65 2.18 -17.52 -14.10
CA ALA A 65 2.52 -18.74 -13.34
C ALA A 65 2.11 -18.60 -11.85
N SER A 66 2.29 -17.42 -11.26
CA SER A 66 1.84 -17.13 -9.89
C SER A 66 0.32 -17.24 -9.75
N PHE A 67 -0.44 -16.69 -10.70
CA PHE A 67 -1.91 -16.82 -10.71
C PHE A 67 -2.37 -18.26 -10.90
N VAL A 68 -1.72 -19.04 -11.75
CA VAL A 68 -2.06 -20.46 -11.93
C VAL A 68 -1.85 -21.22 -10.60
N ARG A 69 -0.72 -21.01 -9.93
CA ARG A 69 -0.45 -21.63 -8.62
C ARG A 69 -1.47 -21.19 -7.57
N PHE A 70 -1.81 -19.89 -7.52
CA PHE A 70 -2.85 -19.39 -6.62
C PHE A 70 -4.21 -20.04 -6.91
N THR A 71 -4.61 -20.15 -8.17
CA THR A 71 -5.88 -20.80 -8.58
C THR A 71 -5.94 -22.23 -8.07
N MET A 72 -4.87 -23.01 -8.27
CA MET A 72 -4.80 -24.39 -7.79
C MET A 72 -4.94 -24.46 -6.26
N LEU A 73 -4.27 -23.55 -5.52
CA LEU A 73 -4.36 -23.47 -4.07
C LEU A 73 -5.77 -23.08 -3.61
N ALA A 74 -6.35 -22.05 -4.22
CA ALA A 74 -7.70 -21.56 -3.89
C ALA A 74 -8.76 -22.63 -4.15
N MET A 75 -8.69 -23.33 -5.27
CA MET A 75 -9.60 -24.44 -5.57
C MET A 75 -9.47 -25.60 -4.55
N ARG A 76 -8.23 -25.94 -4.17
CA ARG A 76 -7.98 -27.01 -3.18
C ARG A 76 -8.65 -26.73 -1.85
N TYR A 77 -8.65 -25.49 -1.40
CA TYR A 77 -9.19 -25.09 -0.09
C TYR A 77 -10.59 -24.47 -0.15
N GLY A 78 -11.17 -24.34 -1.36
CA GLY A 78 -12.51 -23.76 -1.54
C GLY A 78 -12.56 -22.25 -1.26
N ILE A 79 -11.46 -21.52 -1.55
CA ILE A 79 -11.37 -20.06 -1.36
C ILE A 79 -12.00 -19.38 -2.58
N PRO A 80 -13.07 -18.57 -2.41
CA PRO A 80 -13.71 -17.92 -3.53
C PRO A 80 -12.89 -16.73 -4.04
N PHE A 81 -12.80 -16.63 -5.36
CA PHE A 81 -12.16 -15.49 -6.00
C PHE A 81 -12.80 -15.20 -7.37
N SER A 82 -12.54 -14.00 -7.88
CA SER A 82 -12.90 -13.55 -9.22
C SER A 82 -11.85 -12.59 -9.75
N LEU A 83 -11.90 -12.26 -11.03
CA LEU A 83 -10.86 -11.50 -11.71
C LEU A 83 -11.47 -10.58 -12.76
N ASP A 84 -11.01 -9.33 -12.80
CA ASP A 84 -11.16 -8.40 -13.90
C ASP A 84 -9.80 -7.90 -14.39
N THR A 85 -9.66 -7.77 -15.70
CA THR A 85 -8.51 -7.13 -16.32
C THR A 85 -8.93 -5.85 -17.05
N MET A 86 -7.99 -4.93 -17.23
CA MET A 86 -8.17 -3.74 -18.06
C MET A 86 -7.08 -3.69 -19.10
N VAL A 87 -7.47 -3.76 -20.38
CA VAL A 87 -6.54 -3.68 -21.51
C VAL A 87 -6.68 -2.35 -22.24
N ASN A 88 -5.62 -1.90 -22.91
CA ASN A 88 -5.59 -0.71 -23.76
C ASN A 88 -5.98 0.62 -23.06
N GLU A 89 -5.90 0.68 -21.75
CA GLU A 89 -6.08 1.92 -20.99
C GLU A 89 -4.70 2.50 -20.65
N SER A 90 -4.34 3.59 -21.35
CA SER A 90 -3.03 4.23 -21.19
C SER A 90 -2.98 5.16 -19.97
N LEU A 91 -4.11 5.63 -19.47
CA LEU A 91 -4.20 6.46 -18.28
C LEU A 91 -4.40 5.57 -17.05
N ILE A 92 -3.30 5.18 -16.40
CA ILE A 92 -3.31 4.26 -15.25
C ILE A 92 -4.31 4.66 -14.16
N PRO A 93 -4.40 5.93 -13.71
CA PRO A 93 -5.41 6.34 -12.72
C PRO A 93 -6.83 5.96 -13.16
N ARG A 94 -7.21 6.24 -14.39
CA ARG A 94 -8.54 5.91 -14.93
C ARG A 94 -8.74 4.40 -15.02
N GLY A 95 -7.72 3.66 -15.44
CA GLY A 95 -7.75 2.19 -15.48
C GLY A 95 -8.04 1.58 -14.11
N ARG A 96 -7.37 2.04 -13.06
CA ARG A 96 -7.60 1.57 -11.69
C ARG A 96 -9.01 1.93 -11.20
N ASN A 97 -9.48 3.15 -11.44
CA ASN A 97 -10.84 3.56 -11.04
C ASN A 97 -11.93 2.76 -11.78
N ASN A 98 -11.76 2.49 -13.06
CA ASN A 98 -12.67 1.66 -13.84
C ASN A 98 -12.69 0.20 -13.35
N LEU A 99 -11.54 -0.35 -12.97
CA LEU A 99 -11.46 -1.67 -12.35
C LEU A 99 -12.15 -1.69 -10.98
N ILE A 100 -12.02 -0.65 -10.16
CA ILE A 100 -12.79 -0.51 -8.91
C ILE A 100 -14.29 -0.50 -9.18
N ALA A 101 -14.75 0.23 -10.20
CA ALA A 101 -16.17 0.28 -10.55
C ALA A 101 -16.70 -1.12 -10.91
N LYS A 102 -15.92 -1.94 -11.63
CA LYS A 102 -16.25 -3.34 -11.92
C LYS A 102 -16.29 -4.19 -10.65
N ALA A 103 -15.29 -4.06 -9.78
CA ALA A 103 -15.23 -4.80 -8.52
C ALA A 103 -16.43 -4.49 -7.62
N LEU A 104 -16.85 -3.22 -7.55
CA LEU A 104 -18.02 -2.82 -6.75
C LEU A 104 -19.34 -3.35 -7.32
N ALA A 105 -19.42 -3.57 -8.62
CA ALA A 105 -20.58 -4.22 -9.24
C ALA A 105 -20.64 -5.73 -8.92
N ASN A 106 -19.53 -6.36 -8.57
CA ASN A 106 -19.48 -7.73 -8.06
C ASN A 106 -19.86 -7.74 -6.57
N THR A 107 -21.11 -8.07 -6.28
CA THR A 107 -21.63 -8.01 -4.90
C THR A 107 -21.05 -9.08 -3.97
N ALA A 108 -20.44 -10.14 -4.50
CA ALA A 108 -19.80 -11.18 -3.70
C ALA A 108 -18.41 -10.77 -3.17
N ALA A 109 -17.73 -9.83 -3.83
CA ALA A 109 -16.38 -9.41 -3.45
C ALA A 109 -16.37 -8.75 -2.06
N THR A 110 -15.57 -9.29 -1.15
CA THR A 110 -15.30 -8.73 0.19
C THR A 110 -13.97 -7.99 0.24
N HIS A 111 -13.01 -8.44 -0.57
CA HIS A 111 -11.67 -7.87 -0.71
C HIS A 111 -11.36 -7.61 -2.17
N ILE A 112 -10.72 -6.49 -2.43
CA ILE A 112 -10.25 -6.06 -3.74
C ILE A 112 -8.74 -6.16 -3.72
N MET A 113 -8.15 -6.86 -4.70
CA MET A 113 -6.71 -7.07 -4.76
C MET A 113 -6.14 -6.59 -6.08
N PHE A 114 -5.44 -5.46 -6.06
CA PHE A 114 -4.64 -5.05 -7.21
C PHE A 114 -3.36 -5.88 -7.31
N ILE A 115 -3.08 -6.37 -8.50
CA ILE A 115 -1.79 -6.96 -8.86
C ILE A 115 -1.41 -6.43 -10.24
N ASP A 116 -0.22 -5.80 -10.35
CA ASP A 116 0.28 -5.38 -11.66
C ASP A 116 0.72 -6.59 -12.50
N ALA A 117 0.58 -6.47 -13.82
CA ALA A 117 0.79 -7.57 -14.76
C ALA A 117 2.24 -8.09 -14.83
N ASP A 118 3.14 -7.50 -14.06
CA ASP A 118 4.57 -7.80 -14.02
C ASP A 118 5.11 -8.03 -12.61
N ILE A 119 4.23 -8.36 -11.65
CA ILE A 119 4.61 -8.76 -10.28
C ILE A 119 4.52 -10.27 -10.14
N ARG A 120 5.66 -10.93 -9.84
CA ARG A 120 5.70 -12.35 -9.47
C ARG A 120 5.58 -12.51 -7.96
N PHE A 121 4.75 -13.44 -7.52
CA PHE A 121 4.44 -13.69 -6.12
C PHE A 121 4.25 -15.19 -5.84
N GLU A 122 4.37 -15.58 -4.59
CA GLU A 122 3.93 -16.89 -4.13
C GLU A 122 2.47 -16.81 -3.66
N PRO A 123 1.65 -17.87 -3.88
CA PRO A 123 0.21 -17.87 -3.55
C PRO A 123 -0.09 -17.47 -2.11
N GLU A 124 0.76 -17.87 -1.18
CA GLU A 124 0.65 -17.60 0.25
C GLU A 124 0.68 -16.10 0.57
N ALA A 125 1.34 -15.30 -0.26
CA ALA A 125 1.39 -13.84 -0.09
C ALA A 125 -0.02 -13.22 -0.11
N ILE A 126 -0.90 -13.69 -1.01
CA ILE A 126 -2.29 -13.24 -1.08
C ILE A 126 -3.06 -13.66 0.16
N LEU A 127 -2.88 -14.92 0.58
CA LEU A 127 -3.57 -15.46 1.76
C LEU A 127 -3.15 -14.73 3.04
N ARG A 128 -1.87 -14.40 3.16
CA ARG A 128 -1.34 -13.60 4.28
C ARG A 128 -2.02 -12.24 4.36
N LEU A 129 -2.11 -11.50 3.25
CA LEU A 129 -2.79 -10.20 3.22
C LEU A 129 -4.25 -10.32 3.63
N ALA A 130 -4.96 -11.35 3.17
CA ALA A 130 -6.35 -11.60 3.56
C ALA A 130 -6.51 -11.92 5.06
N LEU A 131 -5.60 -12.72 5.62
CA LEU A 131 -5.62 -13.13 7.03
C LEU A 131 -5.30 -12.00 8.00
N HIS A 132 -4.52 -10.99 7.60
CA HIS A 132 -4.31 -9.80 8.42
C HIS A 132 -5.61 -9.06 8.71
N ASN A 133 -6.60 -9.18 7.84
CA ASN A 133 -7.94 -8.61 8.02
C ASN A 133 -7.95 -7.09 8.34
N VAL A 134 -6.96 -6.35 7.83
CA VAL A 134 -6.86 -4.88 7.96
C VAL A 134 -7.47 -4.18 6.75
N GLY A 135 -7.73 -2.86 6.87
CA GLY A 135 -8.39 -2.09 5.81
C GLY A 135 -7.62 -2.06 4.49
N VAL A 136 -6.30 -1.80 4.56
CA VAL A 136 -5.37 -1.80 3.42
C VAL A 136 -4.08 -2.48 3.82
N ALA A 137 -3.67 -3.51 3.08
CA ALA A 137 -2.42 -4.23 3.27
C ALA A 137 -1.71 -4.47 1.92
N CYS A 138 -0.40 -4.28 1.89
CA CYS A 138 0.40 -4.33 0.68
C CYS A 138 1.60 -5.27 0.84
N GLY A 139 2.05 -5.86 -0.26
CA GLY A 139 3.40 -6.39 -0.38
C GLY A 139 4.32 -5.33 -0.97
N LEU A 140 5.53 -5.21 -0.46
CA LEU A 140 6.53 -4.29 -0.98
C LEU A 140 7.34 -4.97 -2.08
N TYR A 141 7.41 -4.36 -3.27
CA TYR A 141 8.17 -4.85 -4.40
C TYR A 141 9.26 -3.83 -4.81
N PRO A 142 10.40 -4.31 -5.36
CA PRO A 142 11.49 -3.43 -5.75
C PRO A 142 11.11 -2.57 -6.97
N MET A 143 11.72 -1.40 -7.09
CA MET A 143 11.69 -0.62 -8.32
C MET A 143 12.47 -1.34 -9.44
N LYS A 144 12.10 -1.10 -10.69
CA LYS A 144 12.88 -1.56 -11.86
C LYS A 144 14.12 -0.69 -12.03
N GLY A 145 15.17 -1.00 -11.26
CA GLY A 145 16.43 -0.28 -11.28
C GLY A 145 17.55 -1.06 -10.60
N ILE A 146 18.80 -0.75 -10.95
CA ILE A 146 20.00 -1.28 -10.31
C ILE A 146 20.82 -0.09 -9.82
N PRO A 147 21.22 -0.05 -8.54
CA PRO A 147 20.94 -1.05 -7.49
C PRO A 147 19.46 -1.19 -7.15
N ILE A 148 19.09 -2.33 -6.55
CA ILE A 148 17.70 -2.58 -6.11
C ILE A 148 17.32 -1.54 -5.06
N LYS A 149 16.19 -0.86 -5.31
CA LYS A 149 15.60 0.14 -4.42
C LYS A 149 14.14 -0.20 -4.15
N TYR A 150 13.70 0.09 -2.93
CA TYR A 150 12.28 0.07 -2.58
C TYR A 150 11.79 1.50 -2.32
N VAL A 151 10.61 1.83 -2.78
CA VAL A 151 9.96 3.08 -2.38
C VAL A 151 9.16 2.80 -1.12
N LEU A 152 9.63 3.34 -0.01
CA LEU A 152 9.04 3.16 1.30
C LEU A 152 8.91 4.52 1.98
N ASN A 153 7.69 5.04 2.02
CA ASN A 153 7.39 6.29 2.72
C ASN A 153 6.75 5.95 4.06
N ILE A 154 7.40 6.37 5.14
CA ILE A 154 7.01 6.00 6.51
C ILE A 154 6.38 7.19 7.21
N VAL A 155 5.38 6.92 8.05
CA VAL A 155 4.80 7.94 8.93
C VAL A 155 5.68 8.13 10.18
N PRO A 156 5.79 9.34 10.72
CA PRO A 156 6.38 9.54 12.05
C PRO A 156 5.62 8.70 13.09
N GLY A 157 6.34 8.00 13.97
CA GLY A 157 5.74 7.09 14.94
C GLY A 157 5.07 5.85 14.32
N ALA A 158 5.59 5.35 13.18
CA ALA A 158 5.05 4.19 12.49
C ALA A 158 4.89 2.99 13.43
N ARG A 159 3.71 2.38 13.36
CA ARG A 159 3.37 1.24 14.20
C ARG A 159 3.79 -0.07 13.55
N ARG A 160 4.12 -1.05 14.39
CA ARG A 160 4.35 -2.43 13.96
C ARG A 160 3.32 -3.35 14.64
N ASN A 161 2.79 -4.30 13.88
CA ASN A 161 1.90 -5.34 14.40
C ASN A 161 2.29 -6.68 13.75
N GLY A 162 3.13 -7.45 14.43
CA GLY A 162 3.74 -8.65 13.86
C GLY A 162 4.60 -8.31 12.64
N SER A 163 4.28 -8.92 11.48
CA SER A 163 4.91 -8.62 10.20
C SER A 163 4.40 -7.35 9.52
N LEU A 164 3.29 -6.78 10.00
CA LEU A 164 2.75 -5.54 9.47
C LEU A 164 3.54 -4.33 9.96
N PHE A 165 3.91 -3.46 9.03
CA PHE A 165 4.57 -2.18 9.29
C PHE A 165 3.76 -1.04 8.66
N GLU A 166 3.48 0.01 9.44
CA GLU A 166 2.68 1.15 8.99
C GLU A 166 3.48 2.07 8.06
N VAL A 167 2.85 2.48 6.95
CA VAL A 167 3.47 3.35 5.96
C VAL A 167 2.55 4.52 5.61
N SER A 168 3.14 5.62 5.12
CA SER A 168 2.35 6.74 4.60
C SER A 168 1.77 6.41 3.23
N THR A 169 2.55 5.75 2.38
CA THR A 169 2.15 5.37 1.02
C THR A 169 2.77 4.03 0.63
N SER A 170 2.15 3.34 -0.31
CA SER A 170 2.64 2.11 -0.93
C SER A 170 2.20 2.08 -2.39
N GLY A 171 2.94 1.36 -3.23
CA GLY A 171 2.54 1.10 -4.61
C GLY A 171 1.33 0.15 -4.69
N THR A 172 0.53 0.29 -5.74
CA THR A 172 -0.68 -0.51 -5.96
C THR A 172 -0.40 -1.87 -6.60
N GLY A 173 0.82 -2.12 -7.06
CA GLY A 173 1.18 -3.34 -7.80
C GLY A 173 1.00 -4.64 -7.02
N PHE A 174 0.80 -4.58 -5.68
CA PHE A 174 0.39 -5.71 -4.84
C PHE A 174 -0.31 -5.18 -3.59
N MET A 175 -1.57 -4.74 -3.74
CA MET A 175 -2.34 -4.06 -2.70
C MET A 175 -3.71 -4.70 -2.51
N MET A 176 -3.99 -5.18 -1.29
CA MET A 176 -5.29 -5.67 -0.88
C MET A 176 -6.05 -4.59 -0.10
N ILE A 177 -7.31 -4.37 -0.47
CA ILE A 177 -8.19 -3.36 0.11
C ILE A 177 -9.50 -4.04 0.48
N LYS A 178 -9.97 -3.89 1.71
CA LYS A 178 -11.33 -4.30 2.04
C LYS A 178 -12.33 -3.47 1.24
N ARG A 179 -13.35 -4.12 0.70
CA ARG A 179 -14.41 -3.44 -0.05
C ARG A 179 -15.01 -2.26 0.71
N GLU A 180 -15.26 -2.44 2.00
CA GLU A 180 -15.82 -1.39 2.87
C GLU A 180 -15.00 -0.10 2.89
N ILE A 181 -13.67 -0.18 2.67
CA ILE A 181 -12.79 1.00 2.63
C ILE A 181 -13.08 1.83 1.38
N ILE A 182 -13.26 1.17 0.24
CA ILE A 182 -13.64 1.84 -1.01
C ILE A 182 -15.02 2.50 -0.86
N GLU A 183 -15.99 1.77 -0.29
CA GLU A 183 -17.35 2.28 -0.07
C GLU A 183 -17.34 3.51 0.87
N LYS A 184 -16.58 3.46 1.97
CA LYS A 184 -16.40 4.61 2.88
C LYS A 184 -15.71 5.80 2.21
N LEU A 185 -14.73 5.58 1.32
CA LEU A 185 -14.10 6.67 0.56
C LEU A 185 -15.10 7.32 -0.40
N ILE A 186 -15.93 6.53 -1.08
CA ILE A 186 -16.99 7.04 -1.95
C ILE A 186 -17.99 7.92 -1.16
N GLU A 187 -18.39 7.48 0.03
CA GLU A 187 -19.26 8.25 0.92
C GLU A 187 -18.59 9.55 1.41
N ALA A 188 -17.30 9.49 1.73
CA ALA A 188 -16.54 10.64 2.22
C ALA A 188 -16.17 11.64 1.11
N MET A 189 -16.19 11.23 -0.17
CA MET A 189 -15.70 12.02 -1.32
C MET A 189 -16.67 11.96 -2.51
N PRO A 190 -17.95 12.35 -2.35
CA PRO A 190 -18.96 12.27 -3.40
C PRO A 190 -18.63 13.15 -4.62
N GLU A 191 -17.84 14.22 -4.43
CA GLU A 191 -17.36 15.10 -5.50
C GLU A 191 -16.39 14.42 -6.47
N ARG A 192 -15.83 13.26 -6.11
CA ARG A 192 -14.94 12.49 -6.96
C ARG A 192 -15.66 11.64 -8.02
N LYS A 193 -16.98 11.69 -8.06
CA LYS A 193 -17.76 10.98 -9.08
C LYS A 193 -17.48 11.51 -10.47
N TYR A 194 -17.24 10.59 -11.42
CA TYR A 194 -17.06 10.93 -12.84
C TYR A 194 -18.02 10.14 -13.73
N LYS A 195 -18.13 10.56 -15.00
CA LYS A 195 -18.96 9.89 -16.02
C LYS A 195 -18.11 8.96 -16.87
N ASP A 196 -18.70 7.85 -17.28
CA ASP A 196 -18.09 6.93 -18.23
C ASP A 196 -17.85 7.61 -19.58
N SER A 197 -16.60 7.65 -20.01
CA SER A 197 -16.18 8.14 -21.33
C SER A 197 -15.67 7.04 -22.26
N LEU A 198 -15.65 5.79 -21.79
CA LEU A 198 -15.11 4.63 -22.48
C LEU A 198 -16.16 3.57 -22.81
N ASN A 199 -17.43 3.85 -22.50
CA ASN A 199 -18.55 2.93 -22.71
C ASN A 199 -18.36 1.57 -22.01
N LEU A 200 -17.90 1.59 -20.76
CA LEU A 200 -17.72 0.39 -19.93
C LEU A 200 -19.06 -0.31 -19.66
N GLY A 201 -20.14 0.46 -19.55
CA GLY A 201 -21.50 -0.02 -19.35
C GLY A 201 -22.22 0.67 -18.20
N ALA A 202 -23.53 0.91 -18.39
CA ALA A 202 -24.37 1.64 -17.46
C ALA A 202 -24.39 1.07 -16.03
N GLN A 203 -24.18 -0.25 -15.88
CA GLN A 203 -24.13 -0.94 -14.58
C GLN A 203 -22.98 -0.47 -13.69
N TYR A 204 -21.93 0.11 -14.27
CA TYR A 204 -20.73 0.59 -13.55
C TYR A 204 -20.82 2.07 -13.18
N GLU A 205 -21.65 2.88 -13.84
CA GLU A 205 -21.70 4.34 -13.65
C GLU A 205 -21.92 4.79 -12.20
N LYS A 206 -22.74 4.05 -11.44
CA LYS A 206 -22.98 4.37 -10.04
C LYS A 206 -21.73 4.21 -9.15
N HIS A 207 -20.73 3.47 -9.62
CA HIS A 207 -19.51 3.14 -8.90
C HIS A 207 -18.27 3.89 -9.41
N MET A 208 -18.41 4.80 -10.37
CA MET A 208 -17.30 5.54 -10.99
C MET A 208 -16.88 6.72 -10.13
N TYR A 209 -15.80 6.54 -9.36
CA TYR A 209 -15.19 7.57 -8.51
C TYR A 209 -13.67 7.58 -8.72
N ALA A 210 -13.09 8.79 -8.86
CA ALA A 210 -11.66 9.00 -9.04
C ALA A 210 -10.91 8.91 -7.70
N LEU A 211 -10.83 7.70 -7.14
CA LEU A 211 -10.12 7.41 -5.88
C LEU A 211 -8.62 7.24 -6.11
N PHE A 212 -8.24 6.76 -7.28
CA PHE A 212 -6.87 6.72 -7.78
C PHE A 212 -6.70 7.88 -8.76
N ASP A 213 -5.99 8.93 -8.36
CA ASP A 213 -5.78 10.12 -9.16
C ASP A 213 -4.43 10.74 -8.83
N THR A 214 -3.86 11.53 -9.73
CA THR A 214 -2.68 12.32 -9.41
C THR A 214 -3.10 13.66 -8.81
N MET A 215 -2.33 14.16 -7.84
CA MET A 215 -2.59 15.46 -7.25
C MET A 215 -1.29 16.16 -6.82
N ILE A 216 -1.36 17.46 -6.66
CA ILE A 216 -0.34 18.21 -5.93
C ILE A 216 -0.83 18.37 -4.50
N ASP A 217 -0.02 17.94 -3.52
CA ASP A 217 -0.35 18.05 -2.11
C ASP A 217 -0.16 19.50 -1.59
N GLU A 218 -0.49 19.71 -0.32
CA GLU A 218 -0.38 21.00 0.37
C GLU A 218 1.07 21.52 0.49
N ASN A 219 2.06 20.64 0.32
CA ASN A 219 3.49 20.96 0.34
C ASN A 219 4.07 21.17 -1.07
N GLY A 220 3.24 21.05 -2.12
CA GLY A 220 3.66 21.18 -3.50
C GLY A 220 4.25 19.93 -4.12
N HIS A 221 4.17 18.75 -3.47
CA HIS A 221 4.62 17.50 -4.05
C HIS A 221 3.60 16.94 -5.03
N TYR A 222 4.08 16.47 -6.17
CA TYR A 222 3.25 15.76 -7.14
C TYR A 222 3.11 14.28 -6.72
N LEU A 223 1.92 13.91 -6.29
CA LEU A 223 1.60 12.55 -5.87
C LEU A 223 1.12 11.71 -7.05
N SER A 224 1.63 10.47 -7.16
CA SER A 224 1.09 9.44 -8.04
C SER A 224 -0.29 8.96 -7.55
N GLU A 225 -0.98 8.18 -8.38
CA GLU A 225 -2.33 7.71 -8.08
C GLU A 225 -2.40 6.79 -6.86
N ASP A 226 -1.37 5.98 -6.66
CA ASP A 226 -1.23 5.07 -5.51
C ASP A 226 -0.96 5.84 -4.21
N TRP A 227 -0.11 6.87 -4.25
CA TRP A 227 0.16 7.73 -3.11
C TRP A 227 -1.06 8.57 -2.73
N THR A 228 -1.76 9.09 -3.74
CA THR A 228 -3.01 9.83 -3.55
C THR A 228 -4.09 8.97 -2.90
N PHE A 229 -4.25 7.72 -3.36
CA PHE A 229 -5.17 6.77 -2.73
C PHE A 229 -4.82 6.51 -1.26
N CYS A 230 -3.55 6.24 -0.96
CA CYS A 230 -3.09 6.05 0.42
C CYS A 230 -3.34 7.29 1.29
N LYS A 231 -3.10 8.50 0.74
CA LYS A 231 -3.41 9.78 1.42
C LYS A 231 -4.90 9.87 1.74
N PHE A 232 -5.78 9.56 0.80
CA PHE A 232 -7.23 9.59 1.03
C PHE A 232 -7.66 8.60 2.13
N VAL A 233 -7.17 7.37 2.11
CA VAL A 233 -7.46 6.37 3.16
C VAL A 233 -7.04 6.88 4.53
N ARG A 234 -5.86 7.45 4.64
CA ARG A 234 -5.30 7.91 5.91
C ARG A 234 -5.96 9.18 6.42
N GLU A 235 -6.17 10.17 5.56
CA GLU A 235 -6.65 11.50 5.98
C GLU A 235 -8.17 11.60 6.05
N LYS A 236 -8.91 10.92 5.15
CA LYS A 236 -10.37 10.96 5.14
C LYS A 236 -11.01 9.94 6.07
N LEU A 237 -10.38 8.75 6.18
CA LEU A 237 -10.93 7.66 6.99
C LEU A 237 -10.16 7.42 8.29
N HIS A 238 -8.99 8.02 8.48
CA HIS A 238 -8.08 7.77 9.61
C HIS A 238 -7.70 6.29 9.76
N ILE A 239 -7.59 5.59 8.62
CA ILE A 239 -7.24 4.17 8.56
C ILE A 239 -5.78 4.04 8.13
N PRO A 240 -4.97 3.24 8.85
CA PRO A 240 -3.57 3.02 8.48
C PRO A 240 -3.45 2.20 7.20
N VAL A 241 -2.38 2.46 6.46
CA VAL A 241 -1.91 1.63 5.35
C VAL A 241 -0.75 0.80 5.86
N TRP A 242 -0.77 -0.50 5.56
CA TRP A 242 0.20 -1.45 6.05
C TRP A 242 0.98 -2.11 4.91
N ILE A 243 2.25 -2.42 5.13
CA ILE A 243 3.00 -3.40 4.35
C ILE A 243 3.25 -4.64 5.19
N ASP A 244 3.23 -5.84 4.58
CA ASP A 244 3.73 -7.06 5.21
C ASP A 244 5.21 -7.25 4.83
N THR A 245 6.09 -7.17 5.82
CA THR A 245 7.55 -7.25 5.66
C THR A 245 8.06 -8.67 5.43
N GLU A 246 7.18 -9.68 5.41
CA GLU A 246 7.51 -11.08 5.15
C GLU A 246 7.01 -11.57 3.78
N ILE A 247 6.45 -10.68 2.97
CA ILE A 247 6.07 -10.99 1.60
C ILE A 247 7.25 -10.67 0.66
N LYS A 248 7.70 -11.70 -0.06
CA LYS A 248 8.69 -11.56 -1.12
C LYS A 248 7.98 -11.42 -2.46
N LEU A 249 8.27 -10.34 -3.18
CA LEU A 249 7.78 -10.08 -4.53
C LEU A 249 8.94 -9.78 -5.46
N ASP A 250 8.80 -10.17 -6.73
CA ASP A 250 9.74 -9.79 -7.77
C ASP A 250 9.03 -8.91 -8.80
N HIS A 251 9.71 -7.87 -9.26
CA HIS A 251 9.22 -6.96 -10.29
C HIS A 251 9.85 -7.33 -11.63
N LEU A 252 9.05 -7.80 -12.56
CA LEU A 252 9.50 -8.36 -13.82
C LEU A 252 9.61 -7.27 -14.90
N GLY A 253 10.67 -7.33 -15.70
CA GLY A 253 10.92 -6.46 -16.83
C GLY A 253 11.84 -7.19 -17.79
N THR A 254 12.71 -6.47 -18.53
CA THR A 254 13.82 -7.07 -19.29
C THR A 254 14.82 -7.77 -18.38
N TYR A 255 14.82 -7.43 -17.09
CA TYR A 255 15.55 -8.04 -16.00
C TYR A 255 14.59 -8.32 -14.85
N THR A 256 14.83 -9.39 -14.07
CA THR A 256 14.05 -9.67 -12.86
C THR A 256 14.64 -8.92 -11.67
N PHE A 257 13.91 -7.94 -11.16
CA PHE A 257 14.27 -7.22 -9.93
C PHE A 257 13.71 -8.02 -8.75
N ALA A 258 14.56 -8.88 -8.18
CA ALA A 258 14.18 -9.79 -7.13
C ALA A 258 14.01 -9.05 -5.78
N GLY A 259 12.89 -9.28 -5.10
CA GLY A 259 12.67 -8.77 -3.76
C GLY A 259 13.47 -9.57 -2.72
N ASP A 260 13.81 -8.91 -1.61
CA ASP A 260 14.57 -9.48 -0.49
C ASP A 260 13.90 -9.12 0.84
N ILE A 261 13.43 -10.14 1.56
CA ILE A 261 12.75 -9.98 2.85
C ILE A 261 13.69 -9.40 3.91
N ASP A 262 14.93 -9.87 3.97
CA ASP A 262 15.89 -9.41 4.98
C ASP A 262 16.22 -7.94 4.75
N HIS A 263 16.33 -7.53 3.48
CA HIS A 263 16.48 -6.14 3.10
C HIS A 263 15.27 -5.30 3.54
N ILE A 264 14.03 -5.74 3.27
CA ILE A 264 12.82 -5.05 3.68
C ILE A 264 12.77 -4.90 5.21
N LYS A 265 13.04 -5.98 5.96
CA LYS A 265 13.09 -5.95 7.42
C LYS A 265 14.13 -4.97 7.95
N LYS A 266 15.33 -4.99 7.37
CA LYS A 266 16.41 -4.07 7.75
C LYS A 266 16.01 -2.60 7.54
N LEU A 267 15.41 -2.27 6.40
CA LEU A 267 14.90 -0.91 6.13
C LEU A 267 13.90 -0.46 7.20
N THR A 268 12.92 -1.31 7.54
CA THR A 268 11.90 -0.99 8.53
C THR A 268 12.45 -0.93 9.96
N ASP A 269 13.45 -1.77 10.31
CA ASP A 269 14.08 -1.76 11.63
C ASP A 269 15.01 -0.55 11.83
N GLU A 270 15.72 -0.13 10.81
CA GLU A 270 16.55 1.08 10.84
C GLU A 270 15.69 2.33 11.06
N TRP A 271 14.50 2.38 10.49
CA TRP A 271 13.55 3.46 10.72
C TRP A 271 13.02 3.48 12.15
N THR A 272 12.63 2.33 12.68
CA THR A 272 12.18 2.22 14.08
C THR A 272 13.25 2.69 15.08
N LYS A 273 14.52 2.55 14.74
CA LYS A 273 15.65 3.02 15.57
C LYS A 273 15.98 4.51 15.40
N LYS A 274 15.60 5.10 14.26
CA LYS A 274 15.91 6.51 13.92
C LYS A 274 14.80 7.49 14.32
N GLU A 275 13.89 7.14 15.21
CA GLU A 275 12.79 8.00 15.68
C GLU A 275 13.23 9.33 16.31
N THR A 276 14.50 9.67 16.22
CA THR A 276 14.99 10.97 16.62
C THR A 276 15.42 11.75 15.39
N ILE A 277 14.62 12.75 15.03
CA ILE A 277 14.97 13.87 14.14
C ILE A 277 14.81 13.59 12.62
N LYS A 278 13.75 14.13 12.03
CA LYS A 278 13.83 15.11 10.94
C LYS A 278 12.43 15.53 10.48
N SER A 279 12.33 16.80 10.04
CA SER A 279 11.11 17.46 9.57
C SER A 279 10.45 16.73 8.40
N ALA A 280 9.19 17.04 8.16
CA ALA A 280 8.33 16.46 7.12
C ALA A 280 8.93 16.47 5.69
N ASP A 281 9.94 17.28 5.43
CA ASP A 281 10.57 17.45 4.13
C ASP A 281 11.58 16.35 3.75
N ASP A 282 12.03 15.51 4.72
CA ASP A 282 13.03 14.46 4.50
C ASP A 282 12.41 13.06 4.28
N GLN A 283 11.11 12.93 4.07
CA GLN A 283 10.40 11.65 4.12
C GLN A 283 10.44 10.83 2.82
N LEU A 284 11.07 11.30 1.75
CA LEU A 284 11.27 10.54 0.52
C LEU A 284 12.59 9.79 0.58
N LEU A 285 12.58 8.58 1.14
CA LEU A 285 13.78 7.77 1.24
C LEU A 285 13.77 6.65 0.19
N ALA A 286 14.49 6.88 -0.89
CA ALA A 286 15.00 5.81 -1.73
C ALA A 286 16.31 5.31 -1.09
N TYR A 287 16.31 4.09 -0.52
CA TYR A 287 17.53 3.50 0.04
C TYR A 287 18.35 2.84 -1.05
N ASP A 288 19.58 3.34 -1.24
CA ASP A 288 20.60 2.67 -2.03
C ASP A 288 21.31 1.63 -1.15
N ILE A 289 21.22 0.36 -1.51
CA ILE A 289 22.09 -0.67 -0.95
C ILE A 289 23.03 -1.12 -2.06
N VAL A 290 24.26 -0.67 -1.94
CA VAL A 290 25.36 -1.21 -2.71
C VAL A 290 25.81 -2.50 -2.01
N PRO A 291 25.82 -3.68 -2.67
CA PRO A 291 26.52 -4.83 -2.14
C PRO A 291 27.98 -4.42 -1.95
N LYS A 292 28.49 -4.53 -0.73
CA LYS A 292 29.93 -4.47 -0.53
C LYS A 292 30.50 -5.68 -1.23
N GLU A 293 31.24 -5.46 -2.31
CA GLU A 293 32.06 -6.51 -2.92
C GLU A 293 32.99 -7.05 -1.83
N SER A 294 32.86 -8.34 -1.59
CA SER A 294 33.78 -9.12 -0.76
C SER A 294 34.93 -9.63 -1.61
#